data_0cbec5135524602150ef92683b1d0163
#
_entry.id   0cbec5135524602150ef92683b1d0163
#
_cell.length_a   1.000
_cell.length_b   1.000
_cell.length_c   1.000
_cell.angle_alpha   90.00
_cell.angle_beta   90.00
_cell.angle_gamma   90.00
#
_symmetry.space_group_name_H-M   'P 1'
#
loop_
_entity.id
_entity.type
_entity.pdbx_description
1 polymer ?
#
loop_
_entity_poly.entity_id
_entity_poly.type
_entity_poly.pdbx_seq_one_letter_code
_entity_poly.pdbx_strand_id
1 'polypeptide(L)'
;LKPRRVSRTSDAMQRKKVNWETVVFQLHDDGTGALPIVRHIIVNDSKSATYKLGLLRCITVIAETLPGLVIRRNDTEVTLPLGALALVWLQLYLPLLARKNIHQNPQGTYGFAKTAFFELGKLSGFDLQMGGRFEDGKAAWVHQALKDAAANILKMPTKYTTWPGTDSPVFSGQTFRTRTTGSNLCLDKEYLSSFGEFNVPTSIWDCCSQYACWIDPALVNEWALVSKSWNKGVAVSTIRDALDLNPPKRCVTEARKLAIALIESNADLRCVWTAGKLNDTNLAIDHCFPWARWRNNDLWNLLPATDKANNSKSDKLPSAPRMESSKPAITRWWQEGYLQSPLSESFWVQAKAALPFSEQLSEVDGLFDAMCLQRAVLRKNQRLEEWR
;
A
#
# COMPACT_ATOMS: atom_id res chain seq x y z
N LEU A 1 -22.94 89.36 -15.98
CA LEU A 1 -22.06 88.24 -15.48
C LEU A 1 -22.67 86.91 -15.97
N LYS A 2 -22.06 86.31 -17.02
CA LYS A 2 -22.46 84.98 -17.55
C LYS A 2 -21.71 83.88 -16.79
N PRO A 3 -22.34 82.76 -16.44
CA PRO A 3 -21.67 81.63 -15.79
C PRO A 3 -20.86 80.81 -16.80
N ARG A 4 -19.60 80.53 -16.46
CA ARG A 4 -18.72 79.64 -17.21
C ARG A 4 -19.21 78.20 -17.19
N ARG A 5 -19.37 77.57 -18.37
CA ARG A 5 -19.56 76.13 -18.53
C ARG A 5 -18.29 75.40 -18.14
N VAL A 6 -18.41 74.53 -17.18
CA VAL A 6 -17.35 73.53 -16.86
C VAL A 6 -17.61 72.34 -17.77
N SER A 7 -16.65 72.06 -18.63
CA SER A 7 -16.60 70.88 -19.49
C SER A 7 -16.36 69.63 -18.60
N ARG A 8 -17.33 68.74 -18.53
CA ARG A 8 -17.13 67.38 -18.02
C ARG A 8 -16.39 66.58 -19.07
N THR A 9 -15.12 66.34 -18.87
CA THR A 9 -14.37 65.29 -19.58
C THR A 9 -14.82 63.97 -18.99
N SER A 10 -15.58 63.21 -19.75
CA SER A 10 -15.94 61.82 -19.45
C SER A 10 -14.69 60.97 -19.76
N ASP A 11 -13.88 60.70 -18.74
CA ASP A 11 -12.92 59.59 -18.83
C ASP A 11 -13.71 58.27 -18.79
N ALA A 12 -14.08 57.82 -19.99
CA ALA A 12 -14.56 56.48 -20.20
C ALA A 12 -13.37 55.53 -19.98
N MET A 13 -13.24 55.02 -18.76
CA MET A 13 -12.36 53.89 -18.46
C MET A 13 -12.76 52.72 -19.37
N GLN A 14 -12.07 52.60 -20.50
CA GLN A 14 -12.14 51.39 -21.33
C GLN A 14 -11.73 50.21 -20.49
N ARG A 15 -12.69 49.47 -19.93
CA ARG A 15 -12.47 48.14 -19.35
C ARG A 15 -11.92 47.28 -20.49
N LYS A 16 -10.60 47.04 -20.49
CA LYS A 16 -9.98 46.02 -21.35
C LYS A 16 -10.69 44.72 -21.04
N LYS A 17 -11.43 44.22 -22.04
CA LYS A 17 -11.96 42.84 -21.98
C LYS A 17 -10.78 41.90 -21.79
N VAL A 18 -10.65 41.27 -20.64
CA VAL A 18 -9.67 40.21 -20.43
C VAL A 18 -10.07 39.07 -21.34
N ASN A 19 -9.21 38.76 -22.32
CA ASN A 19 -9.44 37.58 -23.16
C ASN A 19 -9.03 36.36 -22.33
N TRP A 20 -10.00 35.67 -21.77
CA TRP A 20 -9.81 34.51 -20.92
C TRP A 20 -9.17 33.32 -21.66
N GLU A 21 -9.22 33.30 -23.02
CA GLU A 21 -8.58 32.26 -23.82
C GLU A 21 -7.04 32.36 -23.86
N THR A 22 -6.48 33.54 -23.51
CA THR A 22 -5.03 33.79 -23.48
C THR A 22 -4.45 33.83 -22.07
N VAL A 23 -5.24 33.74 -21.03
CA VAL A 23 -4.76 33.64 -19.67
C VAL A 23 -4.36 32.20 -19.38
N VAL A 24 -3.10 31.87 -19.58
CA VAL A 24 -2.54 30.60 -19.12
C VAL A 24 -2.44 30.66 -17.60
N PHE A 25 -3.43 30.13 -16.90
CA PHE A 25 -3.31 29.85 -15.46
C PHE A 25 -2.34 28.68 -15.30
N GLN A 26 -1.10 28.97 -14.94
CA GLN A 26 -0.23 27.95 -14.39
C GLN A 26 -0.78 27.58 -13.01
N LEU A 27 -1.55 26.50 -12.93
CA LEU A 27 -1.87 25.87 -11.66
C LEU A 27 -0.58 25.32 -11.06
N HIS A 28 -0.41 25.52 -9.76
CA HIS A 28 0.71 24.91 -9.06
C HIS A 28 0.66 23.39 -9.26
N ASP A 29 1.76 22.81 -9.74
CA ASP A 29 1.92 21.38 -9.87
C ASP A 29 2.03 20.76 -8.45
N ASP A 30 1.43 19.58 -8.29
CA ASP A 30 1.56 18.75 -7.09
C ASP A 30 2.93 18.04 -7.01
N GLY A 31 3.82 18.29 -7.96
CA GLY A 31 5.13 17.67 -8.10
C GLY A 31 5.09 16.31 -8.81
N THR A 32 3.90 15.76 -9.10
CA THR A 32 3.73 14.51 -9.83
C THR A 32 3.03 14.71 -11.18
N GLY A 33 2.25 15.78 -11.31
CA GLY A 33 1.40 16.08 -12.47
C GLY A 33 0.19 15.13 -12.62
N ALA A 34 -0.01 14.21 -11.69
CA ALA A 34 -1.00 13.14 -11.83
C ALA A 34 -2.24 13.29 -10.95
N LEU A 35 -2.23 14.17 -9.97
CA LEU A 35 -3.36 14.32 -9.04
C LEU A 35 -4.69 14.63 -9.76
N PRO A 36 -4.74 15.44 -10.85
CA PRO A 36 -5.97 15.64 -11.63
C PRO A 36 -6.51 14.34 -12.27
N ILE A 37 -5.62 13.44 -12.74
CA ILE A 37 -5.99 12.13 -13.30
C ILE A 37 -6.53 11.22 -12.22
N VAL A 38 -5.85 11.12 -11.09
CA VAL A 38 -6.30 10.35 -9.92
C VAL A 38 -7.68 10.83 -9.47
N ARG A 39 -7.87 12.17 -9.36
CA ARG A 39 -9.18 12.76 -9.05
C ARG A 39 -10.24 12.40 -10.10
N HIS A 40 -9.89 12.43 -11.39
CA HIS A 40 -10.82 12.06 -12.45
C HIS A 40 -11.30 10.62 -12.29
N ILE A 41 -10.39 9.66 -12.09
CA ILE A 41 -10.74 8.24 -11.90
C ILE A 41 -11.64 8.06 -10.67
N ILE A 42 -11.36 8.77 -9.58
CA ILE A 42 -12.14 8.64 -8.33
C ILE A 42 -13.54 9.25 -8.48
N VAL A 43 -13.65 10.47 -9.00
CA VAL A 43 -14.86 11.27 -8.90
C VAL A 43 -15.64 11.35 -10.20
N ASN A 44 -14.95 11.61 -11.32
CA ASN A 44 -15.61 12.02 -12.56
C ASN A 44 -15.87 10.86 -13.53
N ASP A 45 -15.03 9.82 -13.48
CA ASP A 45 -15.12 8.70 -14.42
C ASP A 45 -16.40 7.87 -14.17
N SER A 46 -17.03 7.40 -15.24
CA SER A 46 -18.23 6.57 -15.20
C SER A 46 -17.95 5.20 -14.55
N LYS A 47 -18.80 4.78 -13.63
CA LYS A 47 -18.66 3.56 -12.84
C LYS A 47 -19.87 2.63 -13.01
N SER A 48 -19.77 1.69 -13.94
CA SER A 48 -20.71 0.57 -14.06
C SER A 48 -20.43 -0.56 -13.07
N ALA A 49 -19.27 -0.54 -12.43
CA ALA A 49 -18.82 -1.43 -11.35
C ALA A 49 -17.73 -0.71 -10.54
N THR A 50 -17.41 -1.22 -9.36
CA THR A 50 -16.35 -0.65 -8.49
C THR A 50 -14.93 -0.91 -8.98
N TYR A 51 -14.75 -1.60 -10.09
CA TYR A 51 -13.46 -2.15 -10.52
C TYR A 51 -12.39 -1.09 -10.81
N LYS A 52 -12.75 0.09 -11.32
CA LYS A 52 -11.80 1.19 -11.53
C LYS A 52 -11.26 1.72 -10.19
N LEU A 53 -12.15 1.86 -9.20
CA LEU A 53 -11.76 2.25 -7.84
C LEU A 53 -10.89 1.16 -7.19
N GLY A 54 -11.26 -0.12 -7.37
CA GLY A 54 -10.50 -1.26 -6.91
C GLY A 54 -9.09 -1.30 -7.48
N LEU A 55 -8.93 -1.09 -8.79
CA LEU A 55 -7.61 -1.05 -9.43
C LEU A 55 -6.74 0.09 -8.90
N LEU A 56 -7.27 1.30 -8.87
CA LEU A 56 -6.51 2.45 -8.36
C LEU A 56 -6.13 2.24 -6.89
N ARG A 57 -7.03 1.63 -6.10
CA ARG A 57 -6.74 1.30 -4.70
C ARG A 57 -5.65 0.24 -4.56
N CYS A 58 -5.63 -0.80 -5.41
CA CYS A 58 -4.54 -1.78 -5.44
C CYS A 58 -3.20 -1.09 -5.70
N ILE A 59 -3.14 -0.19 -6.68
CA ILE A 59 -1.92 0.57 -7.00
C ILE A 59 -1.51 1.43 -5.81
N THR A 60 -2.43 2.15 -5.18
CA THR A 60 -2.16 3.02 -4.01
C THR A 60 -1.61 2.21 -2.83
N VAL A 61 -2.23 1.08 -2.49
CA VAL A 61 -1.79 0.19 -1.41
C VAL A 61 -0.38 -0.35 -1.69
N ILE A 62 -0.12 -0.83 -2.91
CA ILE A 62 1.20 -1.36 -3.25
C ILE A 62 2.26 -0.25 -3.22
N ALA A 63 1.96 0.94 -3.73
CA ALA A 63 2.89 2.07 -3.74
C ALA A 63 3.26 2.55 -2.33
N GLU A 64 2.32 2.47 -1.38
CA GLU A 64 2.52 2.88 0.00
C GLU A 64 3.19 1.80 0.86
N THR A 65 2.76 0.54 0.72
CA THR A 65 3.10 -0.52 1.70
C THR A 65 4.02 -1.60 1.15
N LEU A 66 4.11 -1.77 -0.17
CA LEU A 66 4.86 -2.85 -0.84
C LEU A 66 5.72 -2.33 -2.01
N PRO A 67 6.44 -1.19 -1.86
CA PRO A 67 7.22 -0.61 -2.97
C PRO A 67 8.35 -1.52 -3.48
N GLY A 68 8.79 -2.49 -2.69
CA GLY A 68 9.77 -3.50 -3.10
C GLY A 68 9.28 -4.48 -4.17
N LEU A 69 7.95 -4.53 -4.42
CA LEU A 69 7.39 -5.36 -5.49
C LEU A 69 7.62 -4.80 -6.89
N VAL A 70 8.08 -3.55 -7.03
CA VAL A 70 8.43 -2.98 -8.34
C VAL A 70 9.44 -3.87 -9.05
N ILE A 71 9.11 -4.30 -10.30
CA ILE A 71 9.98 -5.11 -11.15
C ILE A 71 10.98 -4.20 -11.87
N ARG A 72 10.48 -3.12 -12.48
CA ARG A 72 11.27 -2.09 -13.17
C ARG A 72 10.58 -0.74 -13.04
N ARG A 73 11.40 0.29 -13.10
CA ARG A 73 10.95 1.67 -13.14
C ARG A 73 11.83 2.46 -14.09
N ASN A 74 11.19 3.29 -14.90
CA ASN A 74 11.85 4.30 -15.73
C ASN A 74 11.10 5.64 -15.62
N ASP A 75 11.42 6.61 -16.45
CA ASP A 75 10.82 7.94 -16.41
C ASP A 75 9.34 7.96 -16.82
N THR A 76 8.86 6.94 -17.52
CA THR A 76 7.49 6.91 -18.07
C THR A 76 6.58 5.92 -17.35
N GLU A 77 7.13 4.80 -16.89
CA GLU A 77 6.32 3.73 -16.28
C GLU A 77 7.02 2.97 -15.16
N VAL A 78 6.21 2.44 -14.27
CA VAL A 78 6.57 1.48 -13.22
C VAL A 78 5.87 0.17 -13.51
N THR A 79 6.64 -0.92 -13.58
CA THR A 79 6.13 -2.27 -13.82
C THR A 79 6.02 -3.03 -12.51
N LEU A 80 4.84 -3.62 -12.26
CA LEU A 80 4.50 -4.41 -11.09
C LEU A 80 4.19 -5.86 -11.48
N PRO A 81 4.37 -6.84 -10.58
CA PRO A 81 3.80 -8.16 -10.74
C PRO A 81 2.27 -8.07 -10.85
N LEU A 82 1.68 -8.60 -11.91
CA LEU A 82 0.22 -8.64 -12.03
C LEU A 82 -0.43 -9.43 -10.87
N GLY A 83 0.26 -10.48 -10.39
CA GLY A 83 -0.18 -11.24 -9.22
C GLY A 83 -0.22 -10.42 -7.94
N ALA A 84 0.62 -9.37 -7.78
CA ALA A 84 0.56 -8.48 -6.63
C ALA A 84 -0.72 -7.64 -6.62
N LEU A 85 -1.10 -7.11 -7.79
CA LEU A 85 -2.39 -6.43 -7.91
C LEU A 85 -3.54 -7.40 -7.64
N ALA A 86 -3.47 -8.63 -8.17
CA ALA A 86 -4.47 -9.66 -7.92
C ALA A 86 -4.58 -10.02 -6.43
N LEU A 87 -3.46 -10.10 -5.70
CA LEU A 87 -3.43 -10.36 -4.27
C LEU A 87 -4.15 -9.26 -3.48
N VAL A 88 -3.78 -8.00 -3.70
CA VAL A 88 -4.46 -6.86 -3.05
C VAL A 88 -5.93 -6.79 -3.47
N TRP A 89 -6.24 -7.08 -4.73
CA TRP A 89 -7.62 -7.18 -5.22
C TRP A 89 -8.45 -8.20 -4.44
N LEU A 90 -7.91 -9.40 -4.21
CA LEU A 90 -8.58 -10.40 -3.38
C LEU A 90 -8.80 -9.90 -1.96
N GLN A 91 -7.80 -9.28 -1.34
CA GLN A 91 -7.92 -8.71 0.00
C GLN A 91 -9.04 -7.66 0.09
N LEU A 92 -9.19 -6.81 -0.95
CA LEU A 92 -10.22 -5.77 -1.01
C LEU A 92 -11.64 -6.36 -1.20
N TYR A 93 -11.79 -7.36 -2.06
CA TYR A 93 -13.11 -7.87 -2.45
C TYR A 93 -13.63 -9.02 -1.60
N LEU A 94 -12.76 -9.79 -0.93
CA LEU A 94 -13.19 -10.90 -0.06
C LEU A 94 -14.13 -10.46 1.06
N PRO A 95 -13.85 -9.38 1.81
CA PRO A 95 -14.76 -8.90 2.85
C PRO A 95 -16.11 -8.45 2.28
N LEU A 96 -16.10 -7.82 1.11
CA LEU A 96 -17.31 -7.31 0.46
C LEU A 96 -18.18 -8.43 -0.06
N LEU A 97 -17.66 -9.27 -0.95
CA LEU A 97 -18.43 -10.28 -1.67
C LEU A 97 -18.66 -11.56 -0.86
N ALA A 98 -17.59 -12.15 -0.30
CA ALA A 98 -17.68 -13.44 0.35
C ALA A 98 -18.22 -13.37 1.79
N ARG A 99 -17.96 -12.29 2.51
CA ARG A 99 -18.36 -12.19 3.93
C ARG A 99 -19.62 -11.36 4.16
N LYS A 100 -19.79 -10.26 3.42
CA LYS A 100 -20.90 -9.30 3.60
C LYS A 100 -21.94 -9.36 2.48
N ASN A 101 -21.67 -10.09 1.40
CA ASN A 101 -22.53 -10.20 0.21
C ASN A 101 -22.92 -8.80 -0.34
N ILE A 102 -21.97 -7.87 -0.40
CA ILE A 102 -22.13 -6.51 -0.91
C ILE A 102 -21.80 -6.53 -2.40
N HIS A 103 -22.82 -6.36 -3.24
CA HIS A 103 -22.68 -6.34 -4.69
C HIS A 103 -21.81 -5.19 -5.18
N GLN A 104 -21.00 -5.45 -6.20
CA GLN A 104 -20.02 -4.52 -6.74
C GLN A 104 -20.39 -3.97 -8.13
N ASN A 105 -21.60 -4.26 -8.58
CA ASN A 105 -22.24 -3.76 -9.80
C ASN A 105 -23.76 -3.80 -9.64
N PRO A 106 -24.51 -3.04 -10.48
CA PRO A 106 -25.98 -2.97 -10.36
C PRO A 106 -26.71 -4.28 -10.68
N GLN A 107 -26.06 -5.19 -11.44
CA GLN A 107 -26.65 -6.49 -11.78
C GLN A 107 -26.52 -7.53 -10.65
N GLY A 108 -25.75 -7.24 -9.60
CA GLY A 108 -25.50 -8.19 -8.52
C GLY A 108 -24.67 -9.40 -8.93
N THR A 109 -23.96 -9.32 -10.05
CA THR A 109 -23.11 -10.42 -10.53
C THR A 109 -21.77 -10.42 -9.82
N TYR A 110 -21.19 -11.60 -9.63
CA TYR A 110 -19.92 -11.75 -8.93
C TYR A 110 -18.69 -11.56 -9.82
N GLY A 111 -18.86 -11.51 -11.14
CA GLY A 111 -17.78 -11.28 -12.10
C GLY A 111 -16.61 -12.26 -11.97
N PHE A 112 -15.46 -11.78 -11.49
CA PHE A 112 -14.25 -12.59 -11.28
C PHE A 112 -14.36 -13.54 -10.08
N ALA A 113 -15.27 -13.28 -9.14
CA ALA A 113 -15.42 -14.06 -7.92
C ALA A 113 -16.14 -15.38 -8.25
N LYS A 114 -15.35 -16.43 -8.45
CA LYS A 114 -15.81 -17.79 -8.74
C LYS A 114 -15.64 -18.71 -7.52
N THR A 115 -15.81 -20.01 -7.68
CA THR A 115 -15.74 -21.01 -6.60
C THR A 115 -14.49 -20.83 -5.72
N ALA A 116 -13.31 -20.75 -6.33
CA ALA A 116 -12.05 -20.58 -5.59
C ALA A 116 -12.04 -19.32 -4.70
N PHE A 117 -12.58 -18.21 -5.18
CA PHE A 117 -12.70 -16.98 -4.41
C PHE A 117 -13.57 -17.15 -3.16
N PHE A 118 -14.74 -17.82 -3.30
CA PHE A 118 -15.63 -18.04 -2.16
C PHE A 118 -15.05 -19.04 -1.15
N GLU A 119 -14.28 -20.05 -1.61
CA GLU A 119 -13.54 -20.93 -0.70
C GLU A 119 -12.51 -20.16 0.13
N LEU A 120 -11.81 -19.17 -0.47
CA LEU A 120 -10.91 -18.26 0.26
C LEU A 120 -11.65 -17.38 1.27
N GLY A 121 -12.90 -17.05 1.04
CA GLY A 121 -13.74 -16.31 1.98
C GLY A 121 -13.88 -16.96 3.36
N LYS A 122 -13.63 -18.27 3.45
CA LYS A 122 -13.64 -19.07 4.68
C LYS A 122 -12.31 -18.94 5.47
N LEU A 123 -11.24 -18.45 4.82
CA LEU A 123 -9.94 -18.22 5.46
C LEU A 123 -9.94 -16.90 6.23
N SER A 124 -9.04 -16.75 7.21
CA SER A 124 -8.83 -15.44 7.83
C SER A 124 -8.21 -14.48 6.82
N GLY A 125 -8.51 -13.18 6.91
CA GLY A 125 -7.91 -12.18 6.00
C GLY A 125 -6.40 -12.02 6.16
N PHE A 126 -5.81 -12.62 7.20
CA PHE A 126 -4.38 -12.60 7.49
C PHE A 126 -3.57 -13.62 6.71
N ASP A 127 -4.23 -14.62 6.14
CA ASP A 127 -3.54 -15.68 5.41
C ASP A 127 -3.09 -15.19 4.01
N LEU A 128 -3.81 -14.22 3.43
CA LEU A 128 -3.51 -13.63 2.12
C LEU A 128 -2.59 -12.41 2.24
N GLN A 129 -1.39 -12.59 2.78
CA GLN A 129 -0.35 -11.55 2.89
C GLN A 129 0.97 -12.04 2.30
N MET A 130 1.90 -11.11 2.09
CA MET A 130 3.25 -11.47 1.65
C MET A 130 3.91 -12.44 2.64
N GLY A 131 4.50 -13.50 2.10
CA GLY A 131 5.04 -14.61 2.89
C GLY A 131 4.01 -15.64 3.37
N GLY A 132 2.73 -15.46 3.07
CA GLY A 132 1.66 -16.45 3.35
C GLY A 132 1.93 -17.76 2.63
N ARG A 133 1.76 -18.88 3.33
CA ARG A 133 2.01 -20.23 2.82
C ARG A 133 0.74 -21.03 2.79
N PHE A 134 0.56 -21.77 1.73
CA PHE A 134 -0.64 -22.59 1.50
C PHE A 134 -0.23 -23.95 0.98
N GLU A 135 -0.96 -24.96 1.42
CA GLU A 135 -0.73 -26.37 1.05
C GLU A 135 -1.99 -26.96 0.41
N ASP A 136 -1.79 -27.99 -0.39
CA ASP A 136 -2.83 -28.82 -1.00
C ASP A 136 -3.98 -28.04 -1.67
N GLY A 137 -5.22 -28.34 -1.31
CA GLY A 137 -6.42 -27.72 -1.88
C GLY A 137 -6.47 -26.20 -1.65
N LYS A 138 -5.92 -25.68 -0.55
CA LYS A 138 -5.84 -24.23 -0.30
C LYS A 138 -4.91 -23.56 -1.29
N ALA A 139 -3.75 -24.16 -1.58
CA ALA A 139 -2.81 -23.65 -2.59
C ALA A 139 -3.49 -23.55 -3.97
N ALA A 140 -4.26 -24.57 -4.35
CA ALA A 140 -5.01 -24.57 -5.60
C ALA A 140 -6.08 -23.46 -5.66
N TRP A 141 -6.80 -23.22 -4.56
CA TRP A 141 -7.79 -22.13 -4.50
C TRP A 141 -7.14 -20.75 -4.56
N VAL A 142 -6.02 -20.52 -3.83
CA VAL A 142 -5.28 -19.27 -3.89
C VAL A 142 -4.80 -19.01 -5.30
N HIS A 143 -4.16 -20.00 -5.94
CA HIS A 143 -3.68 -19.89 -7.32
C HIS A 143 -4.81 -19.54 -8.29
N GLN A 144 -5.93 -20.27 -8.24
CA GLN A 144 -7.04 -20.06 -9.16
C GLN A 144 -7.72 -18.70 -8.94
N ALA A 145 -7.91 -18.29 -7.69
CA ALA A 145 -8.49 -16.98 -7.38
C ALA A 145 -7.60 -15.82 -7.84
N LEU A 146 -6.27 -15.92 -7.66
CA LEU A 146 -5.32 -14.94 -8.18
C LEU A 146 -5.36 -14.86 -9.71
N LYS A 147 -5.44 -16.01 -10.38
CA LYS A 147 -5.56 -16.09 -11.85
C LYS A 147 -6.85 -15.45 -12.37
N ASP A 148 -7.98 -15.72 -11.72
CA ASP A 148 -9.27 -15.12 -12.10
C ASP A 148 -9.27 -13.60 -11.84
N ALA A 149 -8.69 -13.14 -10.74
CA ALA A 149 -8.52 -11.72 -10.42
C ALA A 149 -7.60 -11.02 -11.44
N ALA A 150 -6.44 -11.59 -11.74
CA ALA A 150 -5.49 -11.05 -12.72
C ALA A 150 -6.12 -10.89 -14.11
N ALA A 151 -6.82 -11.91 -14.58
CA ALA A 151 -7.55 -11.87 -15.85
C ALA A 151 -8.64 -10.78 -15.85
N ASN A 152 -9.38 -10.63 -14.76
CA ASN A 152 -10.41 -9.59 -14.64
C ASN A 152 -9.81 -8.19 -14.61
N ILE A 153 -8.71 -7.97 -13.90
CA ILE A 153 -8.00 -6.68 -13.83
C ILE A 153 -7.66 -6.21 -15.24
N LEU A 154 -7.04 -7.04 -16.06
CA LEU A 154 -6.67 -6.66 -17.42
C LEU A 154 -7.87 -6.49 -18.34
N LYS A 155 -8.87 -7.37 -18.26
CA LYS A 155 -10.03 -7.36 -19.15
C LYS A 155 -10.97 -6.19 -18.88
N MET A 156 -11.11 -5.77 -17.63
CA MET A 156 -12.14 -4.82 -17.20
C MET A 156 -11.53 -3.46 -16.81
N PRO A 157 -11.01 -3.22 -15.59
CA PRO A 157 -10.62 -1.87 -15.20
C PRO A 157 -9.44 -1.33 -16.02
N THR A 158 -8.47 -2.16 -16.39
CA THR A 158 -7.32 -1.71 -17.20
C THR A 158 -7.78 -1.16 -18.54
N LYS A 159 -8.67 -1.87 -19.23
CA LYS A 159 -9.17 -1.47 -20.54
C LYS A 159 -10.04 -0.21 -20.50
N TYR A 160 -10.85 -0.05 -19.44
CA TYR A 160 -11.88 0.98 -19.37
C TYR A 160 -11.51 2.19 -18.50
N THR A 161 -10.34 2.20 -17.87
CA THR A 161 -9.79 3.40 -17.24
C THR A 161 -8.96 4.13 -18.29
N THR A 162 -9.51 5.20 -18.87
CA THR A 162 -8.92 5.93 -20.00
C THR A 162 -8.48 7.33 -19.57
N TRP A 163 -7.56 7.89 -20.34
CA TRP A 163 -7.22 9.31 -20.20
C TRP A 163 -8.46 10.18 -20.49
N PRO A 164 -8.68 11.26 -19.70
CA PRO A 164 -9.84 12.13 -19.90
C PRO A 164 -9.98 12.61 -21.33
N GLY A 165 -11.19 12.45 -21.89
CA GLY A 165 -11.50 12.86 -23.27
C GLY A 165 -10.90 11.96 -24.35
N THR A 166 -10.38 10.80 -24.04
CA THR A 166 -9.83 9.82 -25.00
C THR A 166 -10.33 8.41 -24.74
N ASP A 167 -10.10 7.52 -25.72
CA ASP A 167 -10.30 6.06 -25.58
C ASP A 167 -9.00 5.33 -25.22
N SER A 168 -7.89 6.06 -25.00
CA SER A 168 -6.58 5.47 -24.68
C SER A 168 -6.52 5.04 -23.23
N PRO A 169 -6.25 3.77 -22.92
CA PRO A 169 -6.12 3.29 -21.55
C PRO A 169 -4.98 4.00 -20.80
N VAL A 170 -5.21 4.28 -19.51
CA VAL A 170 -4.18 4.83 -18.59
C VAL A 170 -3.16 3.77 -18.21
N PHE A 171 -3.60 2.54 -18.06
CA PHE A 171 -2.80 1.40 -17.61
C PHE A 171 -2.66 0.37 -18.73
N SER A 172 -1.60 -0.43 -18.65
CA SER A 172 -1.40 -1.57 -19.55
C SER A 172 -0.89 -2.78 -18.78
N GLY A 173 -0.89 -3.94 -19.40
CA GLY A 173 -0.36 -5.14 -18.79
C GLY A 173 -0.56 -6.37 -19.66
N GLN A 174 0.06 -7.47 -19.24
CA GLN A 174 -0.01 -8.75 -19.93
C GLN A 174 -0.01 -9.91 -18.93
N THR A 175 -0.72 -10.99 -19.27
CA THR A 175 -0.67 -12.24 -18.52
C THR A 175 0.44 -13.13 -19.03
N PHE A 176 1.07 -13.89 -18.13
CA PHE A 176 1.94 -14.99 -18.50
C PHE A 176 1.20 -16.33 -18.33
N ARG A 177 1.73 -17.35 -18.96
CA ARG A 177 1.18 -18.70 -18.79
C ARG A 177 1.68 -19.26 -17.45
N THR A 178 0.88 -19.08 -16.41
CA THR A 178 1.18 -19.69 -15.11
C THR A 178 0.98 -21.21 -15.17
N ARG A 179 1.95 -21.93 -14.62
CA ARG A 179 1.79 -23.36 -14.33
C ARG A 179 1.18 -23.47 -12.94
N THR A 180 0.29 -24.46 -12.74
CA THR A 180 -0.16 -24.83 -11.39
C THR A 180 1.08 -25.20 -10.60
N THR A 181 1.34 -24.50 -9.52
CA THR A 181 2.37 -24.89 -8.57
C THR A 181 1.93 -26.18 -7.88
N GLY A 182 2.90 -26.99 -7.44
CA GLY A 182 2.61 -28.19 -6.70
C GLY A 182 1.79 -27.98 -5.42
N SER A 183 1.84 -28.93 -4.50
CA SER A 183 1.07 -28.90 -3.25
C SER A 183 1.39 -27.73 -2.32
N ASN A 184 2.50 -27.00 -2.53
CA ASN A 184 2.95 -25.91 -1.67
C ASN A 184 3.11 -24.60 -2.45
N LEU A 185 2.60 -23.50 -1.87
CA LEU A 185 2.64 -22.17 -2.44
C LEU A 185 3.07 -21.16 -1.38
N CYS A 186 4.02 -20.28 -1.74
CA CYS A 186 4.38 -19.10 -0.96
C CYS A 186 4.00 -17.84 -1.73
N LEU A 187 3.37 -16.86 -1.08
CA LEU A 187 3.05 -15.56 -1.67
C LEU A 187 4.30 -14.66 -1.61
N ASP A 188 5.23 -14.90 -2.51
CA ASP A 188 6.43 -14.07 -2.70
C ASP A 188 6.39 -13.32 -4.04
N LYS A 189 7.39 -12.46 -4.27
CA LYS A 189 7.49 -11.65 -5.48
C LYS A 189 7.65 -12.50 -6.73
N GLU A 190 8.43 -13.57 -6.67
CA GLU A 190 8.68 -14.48 -7.81
C GLU A 190 7.39 -15.17 -8.24
N TYR A 191 6.68 -15.75 -7.29
CA TYR A 191 5.39 -16.38 -7.55
C TYR A 191 4.37 -15.40 -8.12
N LEU A 192 4.25 -14.20 -7.52
CA LEU A 192 3.32 -13.16 -7.99
C LEU A 192 3.69 -12.62 -9.38
N SER A 193 4.99 -12.57 -9.72
CA SER A 193 5.46 -12.18 -11.06
C SER A 193 5.12 -13.22 -12.13
N SER A 194 4.93 -14.48 -11.75
CA SER A 194 4.56 -15.53 -12.69
C SER A 194 3.20 -15.32 -13.36
N PHE A 195 2.31 -14.50 -12.80
CA PHE A 195 1.00 -14.19 -13.37
C PHE A 195 1.05 -13.21 -14.53
N GLY A 196 2.12 -12.42 -14.65
CA GLY A 196 2.29 -11.39 -15.67
C GLY A 196 2.79 -10.08 -15.10
N GLU A 197 2.75 -9.07 -15.95
CA GLU A 197 3.21 -7.72 -15.66
C GLU A 197 2.08 -6.71 -15.81
N PHE A 198 2.17 -5.64 -15.03
CA PHE A 198 1.24 -4.53 -15.06
C PHE A 198 1.99 -3.20 -15.00
N ASN A 199 1.70 -2.30 -15.94
CA ASN A 199 2.38 -1.02 -16.07
C ASN A 199 1.51 0.13 -15.58
N VAL A 200 2.10 0.95 -14.73
CA VAL A 200 1.51 2.17 -14.17
C VAL A 200 2.35 3.36 -14.63
N PRO A 201 1.77 4.44 -15.17
CA PRO A 201 2.52 5.67 -15.44
C PRO A 201 3.27 6.15 -14.20
N THR A 202 4.56 6.50 -14.35
CA THR A 202 5.43 6.89 -13.22
C THR A 202 4.84 8.04 -12.42
N SER A 203 4.22 9.02 -13.09
CA SER A 203 3.54 10.13 -12.43
C SER A 203 2.39 9.69 -11.53
N ILE A 204 1.58 8.71 -11.97
CA ILE A 204 0.47 8.14 -11.16
C ILE A 204 1.02 7.32 -10.00
N TRP A 205 2.06 6.53 -10.22
CA TRP A 205 2.73 5.79 -9.16
C TRP A 205 3.26 6.72 -8.07
N ASP A 206 3.96 7.79 -8.46
CA ASP A 206 4.51 8.78 -7.53
C ASP A 206 3.42 9.52 -6.77
N CYS A 207 2.33 9.88 -7.45
CA CYS A 207 1.14 10.46 -6.83
C CYS A 207 0.54 9.51 -5.79
N CYS A 208 0.33 8.23 -6.13
CA CYS A 208 -0.19 7.23 -5.21
C CYS A 208 0.75 7.01 -4.01
N SER A 209 2.07 6.94 -4.23
CA SER A 209 3.05 6.80 -3.15
C SER A 209 3.11 8.00 -2.22
N GLN A 210 3.08 9.22 -2.77
CA GLN A 210 3.22 10.45 -1.99
C GLN A 210 1.94 10.84 -1.26
N TYR A 211 0.78 10.60 -1.88
CA TYR A 211 -0.52 11.07 -1.41
C TYR A 211 -1.48 9.95 -0.98
N ALA A 212 -0.95 8.73 -0.73
CA ALA A 212 -1.77 7.58 -0.31
C ALA A 212 -2.73 7.91 0.84
N CYS A 213 -2.27 8.64 1.86
CA CYS A 213 -3.08 9.03 3.02
C CYS A 213 -4.31 9.91 2.68
N TRP A 214 -4.34 10.52 1.48
CA TRP A 214 -5.45 11.32 0.98
C TRP A 214 -6.26 10.54 -0.07
N ILE A 215 -5.57 9.78 -0.90
CA ILE A 215 -6.17 9.01 -2.01
C ILE A 215 -6.97 7.82 -1.48
N ASP A 216 -6.43 7.04 -0.53
CA ASP A 216 -7.12 5.84 -0.03
C ASP A 216 -8.44 6.16 0.68
N PRO A 217 -8.53 7.15 1.60
CA PRO A 217 -9.82 7.55 2.16
C PRO A 217 -10.83 8.07 1.13
N ALA A 218 -10.37 8.78 0.10
CA ALA A 218 -11.23 9.24 -0.98
C ALA A 218 -11.78 8.06 -1.80
N LEU A 219 -10.93 7.08 -2.13
CA LEU A 219 -11.31 5.83 -2.80
C LEU A 219 -12.33 5.04 -1.98
N VAL A 220 -12.07 4.84 -0.69
CA VAL A 220 -12.97 4.13 0.23
C VAL A 220 -14.34 4.82 0.30
N ASN A 221 -14.35 6.15 0.41
CA ASN A 221 -15.59 6.92 0.46
C ASN A 221 -16.39 6.77 -0.83
N GLU A 222 -15.77 7.00 -1.99
CA GLU A 222 -16.45 6.90 -3.28
C GLU A 222 -16.92 5.47 -3.56
N TRP A 223 -16.10 4.48 -3.26
CA TRP A 223 -16.46 3.07 -3.38
C TRP A 223 -17.69 2.71 -2.53
N ALA A 224 -17.70 3.18 -1.28
CA ALA A 224 -18.83 2.93 -0.38
C ALA A 224 -20.12 3.57 -0.89
N LEU A 225 -20.07 4.80 -1.42
CA LEU A 225 -21.22 5.51 -1.98
C LEU A 225 -21.75 4.82 -3.25
N VAL A 226 -20.87 4.45 -4.16
CA VAL A 226 -21.22 3.72 -5.38
C VAL A 226 -21.84 2.37 -5.04
N SER A 227 -21.21 1.59 -4.16
CA SER A 227 -21.76 0.29 -3.72
C SER A 227 -23.10 0.44 -3.00
N LYS A 228 -23.27 1.49 -2.19
CA LYS A 228 -24.54 1.78 -1.50
C LYS A 228 -25.70 1.95 -2.47
N SER A 229 -25.46 2.55 -3.63
CA SER A 229 -26.53 2.77 -4.63
C SER A 229 -27.12 1.44 -5.16
N TRP A 230 -26.33 0.36 -5.13
CA TRP A 230 -26.75 -0.98 -5.60
C TRP A 230 -27.17 -1.92 -4.46
N ASN A 231 -26.83 -1.58 -3.22
CA ASN A 231 -27.10 -2.42 -2.04
C ASN A 231 -28.10 -1.72 -1.11
N LYS A 232 -29.39 -1.74 -1.49
CA LYS A 232 -30.47 -1.18 -0.68
C LYS A 232 -30.54 -1.89 0.67
N GLY A 233 -30.58 -1.14 1.77
CA GLY A 233 -30.62 -1.69 3.13
C GLY A 233 -29.25 -1.87 3.82
N VAL A 234 -28.13 -1.88 3.09
CA VAL A 234 -26.80 -1.91 3.70
C VAL A 234 -26.36 -0.50 4.10
N ALA A 235 -25.90 -0.30 5.34
CA ALA A 235 -25.37 0.99 5.78
C ALA A 235 -24.03 1.31 5.10
N VAL A 236 -23.77 2.60 4.82
CA VAL A 236 -22.47 3.04 4.23
C VAL A 236 -21.31 2.70 5.17
N SER A 237 -21.50 2.79 6.49
CA SER A 237 -20.49 2.38 7.49
C SER A 237 -20.12 0.91 7.35
N THR A 238 -21.10 0.01 7.17
CA THR A 238 -20.83 -1.42 6.96
C THR A 238 -19.98 -1.69 5.71
N ILE A 239 -20.18 -0.90 4.65
CA ILE A 239 -19.37 -1.01 3.42
C ILE A 239 -17.95 -0.47 3.68
N ARG A 240 -17.81 0.66 4.37
CA ARG A 240 -16.52 1.23 4.74
C ARG A 240 -15.72 0.28 5.64
N ASP A 241 -16.36 -0.32 6.64
CA ASP A 241 -15.73 -1.30 7.54
C ASP A 241 -15.25 -2.54 6.76
N ALA A 242 -15.99 -2.96 5.73
CA ALA A 242 -15.58 -4.07 4.85
C ALA A 242 -14.41 -3.69 3.92
N LEU A 243 -14.23 -2.41 3.64
CA LEU A 243 -13.12 -1.89 2.85
C LEU A 243 -11.87 -1.58 3.68
N ASP A 244 -11.93 -1.69 5.00
CA ASP A 244 -10.75 -1.46 5.86
C ASP A 244 -9.75 -2.61 5.68
N LEU A 245 -8.64 -2.30 4.99
CA LEU A 245 -7.50 -3.23 4.79
C LEU A 245 -6.53 -3.26 5.96
N ASN A 246 -6.72 -2.36 6.93
CA ASN A 246 -5.77 -2.29 8.03
C ASN A 246 -5.75 -3.60 8.80
N PRO A 247 -4.56 -4.13 9.14
CA PRO A 247 -4.46 -5.20 10.11
C PRO A 247 -5.22 -4.77 11.36
N PRO A 248 -6.17 -5.57 11.85
CA PRO A 248 -7.08 -5.14 12.91
C PRO A 248 -6.34 -4.88 14.22
N LYS A 249 -5.12 -5.44 14.38
CA LYS A 249 -4.35 -5.33 15.62
C LYS A 249 -2.85 -5.27 15.35
N ARG A 250 -2.18 -4.51 16.22
CA ARG A 250 -0.75 -4.62 16.41
C ARG A 250 -0.42 -6.06 16.84
N CYS A 251 0.43 -6.74 16.07
CA CYS A 251 0.82 -8.12 16.34
C CYS A 251 2.34 -8.22 16.45
N VAL A 252 2.81 -8.64 17.60
CA VAL A 252 4.23 -8.81 17.91
C VAL A 252 4.53 -10.23 18.43
N THR A 253 3.57 -11.14 18.30
CA THR A 253 3.57 -12.43 18.96
C THR A 253 4.77 -13.29 18.62
N GLU A 254 5.08 -13.44 17.33
CA GLU A 254 6.20 -14.31 16.91
C GLU A 254 7.56 -13.70 17.30
N ALA A 255 7.73 -12.39 17.10
CA ALA A 255 8.93 -11.68 17.54
C ALA A 255 9.15 -11.80 19.07
N ARG A 256 8.05 -11.69 19.85
CA ARG A 256 8.12 -11.82 21.31
C ARG A 256 8.46 -13.25 21.76
N LYS A 257 7.85 -14.26 21.15
CA LYS A 257 8.18 -15.67 21.44
C LYS A 257 9.65 -15.95 21.19
N LEU A 258 10.17 -15.47 20.06
CA LEU A 258 11.58 -15.62 19.69
C LEU A 258 12.52 -14.92 20.68
N ALA A 259 12.20 -13.67 21.06
CA ALA A 259 12.99 -12.93 22.05
C ALA A 259 13.00 -13.62 23.43
N ILE A 260 11.87 -14.17 23.88
CA ILE A 260 11.77 -14.93 25.12
C ILE A 260 12.63 -16.21 25.04
N ALA A 261 12.53 -16.97 23.96
CA ALA A 261 13.33 -18.18 23.78
C ALA A 261 14.84 -17.90 23.82
N LEU A 262 15.29 -16.76 23.25
CA LEU A 262 16.70 -16.34 23.34
C LEU A 262 17.10 -15.97 24.78
N ILE A 263 16.23 -15.29 25.53
CA ILE A 263 16.48 -14.97 26.95
C ILE A 263 16.58 -16.27 27.78
N GLU A 264 15.67 -17.21 27.59
CA GLU A 264 15.64 -18.50 28.30
C GLU A 264 16.89 -19.37 27.99
N SER A 265 17.43 -19.25 26.77
CA SER A 265 18.69 -19.91 26.37
C SER A 265 19.95 -19.20 26.88
N ASN A 266 19.80 -18.20 27.76
CA ASN A 266 20.89 -17.33 28.24
C ASN A 266 21.66 -16.54 27.19
N ALA A 267 21.05 -16.29 26.04
CA ALA A 267 21.62 -15.35 25.05
C ALA A 267 21.66 -13.92 25.64
N ASP A 268 22.72 -13.18 25.31
CA ASP A 268 22.85 -11.77 25.73
C ASP A 268 21.97 -10.85 24.85
N LEU A 269 20.64 -11.01 24.97
CA LEU A 269 19.70 -10.18 24.26
C LEU A 269 19.65 -8.76 24.85
N ARG A 270 19.86 -7.76 24.00
CA ARG A 270 19.92 -6.33 24.38
C ARG A 270 18.90 -5.49 23.64
N CYS A 271 18.46 -4.45 24.30
CA CYS A 271 17.62 -3.41 23.67
C CYS A 271 18.36 -2.76 22.50
N VAL A 272 17.76 -2.79 21.30
CA VAL A 272 18.38 -2.19 20.10
C VAL A 272 18.62 -0.70 20.22
N TRP A 273 17.88 -0.01 21.08
CA TRP A 273 17.95 1.43 21.26
C TRP A 273 18.91 1.92 22.35
N THR A 274 19.11 1.12 23.38
CA THR A 274 19.85 1.56 24.60
C THR A 274 20.98 0.62 24.99
N ALA A 275 21.15 -0.50 24.28
CA ALA A 275 22.07 -1.58 24.62
C ALA A 275 21.87 -2.20 26.03
N GLY A 276 20.81 -1.80 26.75
CA GLY A 276 20.46 -2.37 28.06
C GLY A 276 20.07 -3.85 27.93
N LYS A 277 20.48 -4.68 28.91
CA LYS A 277 20.15 -6.11 28.93
C LYS A 277 18.63 -6.30 29.05
N LEU A 278 18.08 -7.20 28.26
CA LEU A 278 16.67 -7.57 28.28
C LEU A 278 16.44 -8.82 29.13
N ASN A 279 15.27 -8.86 29.77
CA ASN A 279 14.75 -9.99 30.51
C ASN A 279 13.21 -10.01 30.41
N ASP A 280 12.57 -11.01 30.95
CA ASP A 280 11.12 -11.22 30.87
C ASP A 280 10.29 -10.04 31.38
N THR A 281 10.84 -9.30 32.35
CA THR A 281 10.11 -8.21 33.03
C THR A 281 10.21 -6.86 32.34
N ASN A 282 11.23 -6.66 31.51
CA ASN A 282 11.45 -5.37 30.81
C ASN A 282 11.39 -5.46 29.28
N LEU A 283 11.08 -6.64 28.72
CA LEU A 283 11.02 -6.87 27.28
C LEU A 283 9.75 -6.28 26.67
N ALA A 284 9.93 -5.34 25.76
CA ALA A 284 8.95 -4.94 24.75
C ALA A 284 9.42 -5.34 23.35
N ILE A 285 8.49 -5.51 22.44
CA ILE A 285 8.77 -5.53 21.00
C ILE A 285 8.26 -4.22 20.40
N ASP A 286 9.20 -3.41 19.94
CA ASP A 286 8.94 -2.11 19.33
C ASP A 286 8.75 -2.25 17.82
N HIS A 287 7.80 -1.50 17.25
CA HIS A 287 7.75 -1.26 15.83
C HIS A 287 8.71 -0.12 15.51
N CYS A 288 9.81 -0.40 14.80
CA CYS A 288 10.79 0.62 14.42
C CYS A 288 10.11 1.82 13.77
N PHE A 289 9.30 1.57 12.77
CA PHE A 289 8.37 2.57 12.23
C PHE A 289 7.03 2.45 12.96
N PRO A 290 6.58 3.55 13.62
CA PRO A 290 5.51 3.45 14.59
C PRO A 290 4.20 2.98 13.97
N TRP A 291 3.57 2.00 14.59
CA TRP A 291 2.30 1.42 14.20
C TRP A 291 1.20 2.46 13.91
N ALA A 292 1.14 3.52 14.70
CA ALA A 292 0.14 4.58 14.53
C ALA A 292 0.31 5.37 13.22
N ARG A 293 1.49 5.29 12.59
CA ARG A 293 1.84 6.04 11.40
C ARG A 293 1.95 5.17 10.15
N TRP A 294 2.33 3.91 10.34
CA TRP A 294 2.44 2.91 9.28
C TRP A 294 2.12 1.53 9.86
N ARG A 295 0.94 1.01 9.56
CA ARG A 295 0.45 -0.25 10.13
C ARG A 295 1.11 -1.45 9.47
N ASN A 296 2.33 -1.73 9.88
CA ASN A 296 3.15 -2.80 9.37
C ASN A 296 3.62 -3.71 10.52
N ASN A 297 3.29 -5.00 10.45
CA ASN A 297 3.68 -6.04 11.42
C ASN A 297 4.81 -6.93 10.89
N ASP A 298 5.49 -6.54 9.80
CA ASP A 298 6.55 -7.33 9.23
C ASP A 298 7.71 -7.52 10.22
N LEU A 299 8.32 -8.69 10.18
CA LEU A 299 9.36 -9.08 11.13
C LEU A 299 10.55 -8.11 11.14
N TRP A 300 10.96 -7.58 9.98
CA TRP A 300 12.05 -6.63 9.90
C TRP A 300 11.79 -5.32 10.67
N ASN A 301 10.51 -4.96 10.86
CA ASN A 301 10.07 -3.76 11.60
C ASN A 301 9.93 -4.01 13.12
N LEU A 302 10.00 -5.28 13.57
CA LEU A 302 9.77 -5.67 14.97
C LEU A 302 11.11 -5.90 15.68
N LEU A 303 11.41 -5.04 16.65
CA LEU A 303 12.71 -4.95 17.30
C LEU A 303 12.60 -5.13 18.82
N PRO A 304 13.50 -5.89 19.48
CA PRO A 304 13.52 -6.02 20.94
C PRO A 304 13.99 -4.71 21.58
N ALA A 305 13.20 -4.24 22.52
CA ALA A 305 13.46 -2.99 23.25
C ALA A 305 13.08 -3.13 24.72
N THR A 306 13.58 -2.22 25.56
CA THR A 306 13.03 -2.09 26.92
C THR A 306 11.69 -1.35 26.85
N ASP A 307 10.76 -1.65 27.78
CA ASP A 307 9.50 -0.92 27.92
C ASP A 307 9.73 0.60 28.01
N LYS A 308 10.77 1.02 28.73
CA LYS A 308 11.13 2.43 28.88
C LYS A 308 11.49 3.08 27.53
N ALA A 309 12.30 2.41 26.69
CA ALA A 309 12.69 2.93 25.39
C ALA A 309 11.50 2.95 24.42
N ASN A 310 10.72 1.87 24.37
CA ASN A 310 9.51 1.77 23.55
C ASN A 310 8.49 2.86 23.91
N ASN A 311 8.22 3.08 25.19
CA ASN A 311 7.31 4.11 25.67
C ASN A 311 7.85 5.54 25.38
N SER A 312 9.16 5.77 25.54
CA SER A 312 9.79 7.07 25.20
C SER A 312 9.70 7.40 23.71
N LYS A 313 9.88 6.37 22.85
CA LYS A 313 9.74 6.53 21.40
C LYS A 313 8.29 6.80 21.01
N SER A 314 7.33 6.08 21.62
CA SER A 314 5.90 6.23 21.34
C SER A 314 5.58 6.15 19.82
N ASP A 315 4.89 7.14 19.27
CA ASP A 315 4.52 7.24 17.85
C ASP A 315 5.51 8.07 17.01
N LYS A 316 6.71 8.34 17.53
CA LYS A 316 7.76 9.09 16.84
C LYS A 316 8.62 8.17 15.98
N LEU A 317 9.13 8.73 14.89
CA LEU A 317 10.05 8.02 14.00
C LEU A 317 11.48 8.11 14.58
N PRO A 318 12.26 7.02 14.66
CA PRO A 318 13.66 7.14 15.08
C PRO A 318 14.42 8.11 14.18
N SER A 319 15.21 9.03 14.75
CA SER A 319 16.02 9.96 13.97
C SER A 319 17.11 9.24 13.16
N ALA A 320 17.64 9.84 12.09
CA ALA A 320 18.70 9.22 11.29
C ALA A 320 19.95 8.89 12.13
N PRO A 321 20.44 9.78 13.03
CA PRO A 321 21.55 9.43 13.92
C PRO A 321 21.21 8.27 14.87
N ARG A 322 19.96 8.19 15.35
CA ARG A 322 19.52 7.09 16.22
C ARG A 322 19.52 5.77 15.45
N MET A 323 19.02 5.75 14.21
CA MET A 323 19.08 4.55 13.36
C MET A 323 20.53 4.10 13.18
N GLU A 324 21.41 5.01 12.79
CA GLU A 324 22.82 4.69 12.54
C GLU A 324 23.53 4.14 13.79
N SER A 325 23.33 4.76 14.95
CA SER A 325 23.90 4.25 16.21
C SER A 325 23.34 2.89 16.63
N SER A 326 22.12 2.56 16.21
CA SER A 326 21.46 1.28 16.52
C SER A 326 21.69 0.20 15.45
N LYS A 327 22.30 0.53 14.32
CA LYS A 327 22.53 -0.42 13.20
C LYS A 327 23.14 -1.75 13.68
N PRO A 328 24.23 -1.78 14.48
CA PRO A 328 24.82 -3.05 14.91
C PRO A 328 23.89 -3.92 15.75
N ALA A 329 23.04 -3.29 16.58
CA ALA A 329 22.10 -4.03 17.42
C ALA A 329 20.89 -4.53 16.61
N ILE A 330 20.40 -3.75 15.65
CA ILE A 330 19.30 -4.13 14.76
C ILE A 330 19.71 -5.28 13.85
N THR A 331 20.89 -5.17 13.19
CA THR A 331 21.37 -6.21 12.28
C THR A 331 21.71 -7.50 13.02
N ARG A 332 22.27 -7.41 14.23
CA ARG A 332 22.47 -8.58 15.10
C ARG A 332 21.15 -9.26 15.44
N TRP A 333 20.13 -8.51 15.86
CA TRP A 333 18.80 -9.07 16.13
C TRP A 333 18.22 -9.80 14.91
N TRP A 334 18.34 -9.22 13.73
CA TRP A 334 17.89 -9.90 12.51
C TRP A 334 18.66 -11.19 12.25
N GLN A 335 19.98 -11.17 12.40
CA GLN A 335 20.85 -12.35 12.19
C GLN A 335 20.60 -13.45 13.21
N GLU A 336 20.71 -13.14 14.49
CA GLU A 336 20.63 -14.13 15.57
C GLU A 336 19.19 -14.55 15.89
N GLY A 337 18.25 -13.65 15.71
CA GLY A 337 16.83 -13.90 15.91
C GLY A 337 16.17 -14.52 14.70
N TYR A 338 15.85 -13.69 13.70
CA TYR A 338 15.01 -14.15 12.58
C TYR A 338 15.73 -15.11 11.63
N LEU A 339 16.98 -14.80 11.22
CA LEU A 339 17.65 -15.57 10.17
C LEU A 339 18.15 -16.95 10.64
N GLN A 340 18.36 -17.15 11.93
CA GLN A 340 18.68 -18.44 12.54
C GLN A 340 17.45 -19.21 13.02
N SER A 341 16.24 -18.75 12.69
CA SER A 341 14.99 -19.35 13.10
C SER A 341 14.15 -19.82 11.91
N PRO A 342 13.07 -20.58 12.12
CA PRO A 342 12.11 -20.94 11.06
C PRO A 342 11.43 -19.73 10.40
N LEU A 343 11.59 -18.53 10.94
CA LEU A 343 11.02 -17.28 10.42
C LEU A 343 11.88 -16.65 9.30
N SER A 344 13.06 -17.19 9.01
CA SER A 344 14.04 -16.62 8.07
C SER A 344 13.45 -16.33 6.69
N GLU A 345 12.73 -17.29 6.10
CA GLU A 345 12.12 -17.09 4.78
C GLU A 345 11.02 -16.03 4.81
N SER A 346 10.13 -16.07 5.81
CA SER A 346 9.08 -15.06 5.98
C SER A 346 9.66 -13.67 6.20
N PHE A 347 10.75 -13.55 6.96
CA PHE A 347 11.48 -12.30 7.17
C PHE A 347 11.95 -11.69 5.84
N TRP A 348 12.63 -12.49 4.99
CA TRP A 348 13.11 -12.01 3.72
C TRP A 348 12.00 -11.66 2.73
N VAL A 349 10.95 -12.48 2.66
CA VAL A 349 9.81 -12.21 1.77
C VAL A 349 9.13 -10.91 2.14
N GLN A 350 8.86 -10.68 3.44
CA GLN A 350 8.24 -9.46 3.94
C GLN A 350 9.13 -8.23 3.70
N ALA A 351 10.41 -8.33 4.05
CA ALA A 351 11.36 -7.23 3.89
C ALA A 351 11.54 -6.83 2.42
N LYS A 352 11.71 -7.81 1.53
CA LYS A 352 11.84 -7.57 0.09
C LYS A 352 10.59 -7.00 -0.56
N ALA A 353 9.42 -7.28 -0.03
CA ALA A 353 8.17 -6.71 -0.53
C ALA A 353 7.95 -5.27 -0.05
N ALA A 354 8.24 -4.98 1.22
CA ALA A 354 7.90 -3.72 1.87
C ALA A 354 8.98 -2.63 1.74
N LEU A 355 10.24 -3.00 1.47
CA LEU A 355 11.33 -2.03 1.42
C LEU A 355 11.74 -1.70 -0.03
N PRO A 356 12.07 -0.43 -0.34
CA PRO A 356 12.46 -0.04 -1.68
C PRO A 356 13.80 -0.65 -2.08
N PHE A 357 14.01 -0.87 -3.39
CA PHE A 357 15.27 -1.40 -3.98
C PHE A 357 15.70 -2.78 -3.44
N SER A 358 14.78 -3.56 -2.98
CA SER A 358 15.04 -4.82 -2.25
C SER A 358 15.52 -5.99 -3.12
N GLU A 359 15.47 -5.90 -4.45
CA GLU A 359 15.90 -7.01 -5.35
C GLU A 359 17.38 -7.36 -5.24
N GLN A 360 18.19 -6.37 -4.88
CA GLN A 360 19.64 -6.51 -4.74
C GLN A 360 20.08 -6.90 -3.33
N LEU A 361 19.13 -7.10 -2.40
CA LEU A 361 19.41 -7.32 -1.01
C LEU A 361 19.58 -8.83 -0.72
N SER A 362 20.81 -9.26 -0.61
CA SER A 362 21.19 -10.58 -0.09
C SER A 362 21.71 -10.55 1.35
N GLU A 363 21.99 -9.36 1.89
CA GLU A 363 22.64 -9.16 3.17
C GLU A 363 21.89 -8.15 4.04
N VAL A 364 22.01 -8.32 5.36
CA VAL A 364 21.33 -7.48 6.37
C VAL A 364 21.75 -6.01 6.35
N ASP A 365 22.98 -5.71 5.92
CA ASP A 365 23.46 -4.34 5.81
C ASP A 365 22.72 -3.57 4.71
N GLY A 366 22.58 -4.17 3.52
CA GLY A 366 21.77 -3.60 2.45
C GLY A 366 20.30 -3.45 2.85
N LEU A 367 19.77 -4.43 3.61
CA LEU A 367 18.41 -4.35 4.15
C LEU A 367 18.24 -3.16 5.10
N PHE A 368 19.21 -2.91 5.96
CA PHE A 368 19.24 -1.76 6.84
C PHE A 368 19.23 -0.44 6.06
N ASP A 369 20.01 -0.35 4.98
CA ASP A 369 20.06 0.83 4.11
C ASP A 369 18.70 1.08 3.43
N ALA A 370 18.03 0.02 2.94
CA ALA A 370 16.68 0.10 2.39
C ALA A 370 15.64 0.55 3.45
N MET A 371 15.80 0.07 4.69
CA MET A 371 15.00 0.53 5.83
C MET A 371 15.21 2.02 6.11
N CYS A 372 16.45 2.51 6.04
CA CYS A 372 16.75 3.94 6.19
C CYS A 372 16.13 4.79 5.07
N LEU A 373 16.09 4.29 3.83
CA LEU A 373 15.39 4.93 2.73
C LEU A 373 13.88 5.02 2.99
N GLN A 374 13.26 3.93 3.41
CA GLN A 374 11.83 3.91 3.75
C GLN A 374 11.52 4.86 4.91
N ARG A 375 12.40 4.93 5.92
CA ARG A 375 12.33 5.94 6.97
C ARG A 375 12.30 7.36 6.41
N ALA A 376 13.19 7.66 5.45
CA ALA A 376 13.26 8.99 4.85
C ALA A 376 11.98 9.32 4.07
N VAL A 377 11.40 8.36 3.36
CA VAL A 377 10.11 8.50 2.67
C VAL A 377 8.99 8.82 3.66
N LEU A 378 8.85 8.05 4.74
CA LEU A 378 7.85 8.29 5.79
C LEU A 378 8.03 9.69 6.43
N ARG A 379 9.28 10.05 6.74
CA ARG A 379 9.60 11.37 7.31
C ARG A 379 9.20 12.52 6.37
N LYS A 380 9.48 12.37 5.08
CA LYS A 380 9.15 13.38 4.06
C LYS A 380 7.64 13.49 3.85
N ASN A 381 6.96 12.35 3.63
CA ASN A 381 5.56 12.33 3.23
C ASN A 381 4.60 12.69 4.37
N GLN A 382 4.91 12.26 5.60
CA GLN A 382 4.03 12.44 6.75
C GLN A 382 4.50 13.52 7.73
N ARG A 383 5.68 14.15 7.53
CA ARG A 383 6.24 15.16 8.44
C ARG A 383 6.31 14.69 9.88
N LEU A 384 6.65 13.43 10.10
CA LEU A 384 6.66 12.81 11.43
C LEU A 384 7.69 13.46 12.36
N GLU A 385 7.32 13.54 13.66
CA GLU A 385 8.23 13.90 14.73
C GLU A 385 9.31 12.82 14.90
N GLU A 386 10.53 13.25 15.12
CA GLU A 386 11.67 12.34 15.29
C GLU A 386 12.00 12.12 16.77
N TRP A 387 12.20 10.85 17.11
CA TRP A 387 12.76 10.44 18.39
C TRP A 387 14.29 10.44 18.30
N ARG A 388 14.91 11.28 19.14
CA ARG A 388 16.37 11.49 19.20
C ARG A 388 17.02 10.62 20.27
#